data_f79d93307d708daf2513a5af3941c871
#
_entry.id   f79d93307d708daf2513a5af3941c871
#
_cell.length_a   1.000
_cell.length_b   1.000
_cell.length_c   1.000
_cell.angle_alpha   90.00
_cell.angle_beta   90.00
_cell.angle_gamma   90.00
#
_symmetry.space_group_name_H-M   'P 1'
#
loop_
_entity.id
_entity.type
_entity.pdbx_description
1 polymer ?
#
loop_
_entity_poly.entity_id
_entity_poly.type
_entity_poly.pdbx_seq_one_letter_code
_entity_poly.pdbx_strand_id
1 'polypeptide(L)'
;MKLLLIMSKAVSRIRFRTKLLRPAASAKAGSWTFLTLPKEASAKLPSRGMTTVEGTINGFPFRATLEPDGRKSHWLKVNRKLREAAAAAAGDVVTLEIAPEVLEPRLPADLRKALAAAPKARALWSDITPIARRDWIQWIASAKRPETRARRVDNACEMLAAGKRRVCCFDRSGFYSKSFSAPKAAEP
;
A
#
# COMPACT_ATOMS: atom_id res chain seq x y z
N MET A 1 5.04 22.29 32.48
CA MET A 1 4.68 21.00 31.86
C MET A 1 3.71 21.34 30.72
N LYS A 2 4.24 21.55 29.50
CA LYS A 2 3.43 21.91 28.31
C LYS A 2 2.96 20.61 27.66
N LEU A 3 1.67 20.34 27.76
CA LEU A 3 1.00 19.26 27.05
C LEU A 3 0.99 19.64 25.57
N LEU A 4 1.83 18.99 24.77
CA LEU A 4 1.85 19.15 23.32
C LEU A 4 0.62 18.43 22.76
N LEU A 5 -0.45 19.20 22.54
CA LEU A 5 -1.65 18.74 21.83
C LEU A 5 -1.25 18.54 20.38
N ILE A 6 -0.88 17.30 20.02
CA ILE A 6 -0.70 16.90 18.62
C ILE A 6 -2.11 16.91 18.02
N MET A 7 -2.44 17.99 17.32
CA MET A 7 -3.63 18.04 16.48
C MET A 7 -3.48 17.00 15.37
N SER A 8 -3.99 15.81 15.61
CA SER A 8 -4.19 14.79 14.60
C SER A 8 -5.09 15.40 13.53
N LYS A 9 -4.51 15.72 12.38
CA LYS A 9 -5.25 16.15 11.20
C LYS A 9 -6.26 15.03 10.92
N ALA A 10 -7.55 15.32 11.09
CA ALA A 10 -8.62 14.33 10.91
C ALA A 10 -8.45 13.68 9.53
N VAL A 11 -8.03 12.43 9.53
CA VAL A 11 -7.85 11.68 8.28
C VAL A 11 -9.25 11.43 7.73
N SER A 12 -9.56 12.05 6.59
CA SER A 12 -10.86 11.91 5.95
C SER A 12 -11.15 10.43 5.68
N ARG A 13 -12.22 9.92 6.27
CA ARG A 13 -12.67 8.54 6.03
C ARG A 13 -13.31 8.45 4.65
N ILE A 14 -12.95 7.41 3.91
CA ILE A 14 -13.47 7.12 2.58
C ILE A 14 -14.50 6.01 2.72
N ARG A 15 -15.78 6.33 2.47
CA ARG A 15 -16.88 5.35 2.52
C ARG A 15 -17.30 4.96 1.11
N PHE A 16 -17.47 3.65 0.88
CA PHE A 16 -17.96 3.10 -0.38
C PHE A 16 -18.59 1.72 -0.19
N ARG A 17 -19.30 1.27 -1.22
CA ARG A 17 -19.87 -0.08 -1.30
C ARG A 17 -19.27 -0.81 -2.50
N THR A 18 -19.03 -2.10 -2.34
CA THR A 18 -18.50 -2.94 -3.42
C THR A 18 -18.85 -4.39 -3.20
N LYS A 19 -18.83 -5.19 -4.27
CA LYS A 19 -19.13 -6.63 -4.22
C LYS A 19 -17.90 -7.42 -3.77
N LEU A 20 -18.12 -8.40 -2.91
CA LEU A 20 -17.10 -9.35 -2.46
C LEU A 20 -17.01 -10.51 -3.46
N LEU A 21 -15.85 -10.72 -4.06
CA LEU A 21 -15.66 -11.63 -5.18
C LEU A 21 -14.81 -12.85 -4.76
N ARG A 22 -15.02 -13.99 -5.42
CA ARG A 22 -14.11 -15.15 -5.36
C ARG A 22 -13.06 -15.03 -6.47
N PRO A 23 -11.79 -15.40 -6.20
CA PRO A 23 -10.81 -15.49 -7.27
C PRO A 23 -11.04 -16.73 -8.14
N ALA A 24 -10.92 -16.59 -9.47
CA ALA A 24 -11.11 -17.67 -10.42
C ALA A 24 -10.07 -18.82 -10.26
N ALA A 25 -8.86 -18.49 -9.84
CA ALA A 25 -7.73 -19.44 -9.74
C ALA A 25 -7.56 -20.08 -8.35
N SER A 26 -8.57 -20.04 -7.49
CA SER A 26 -8.46 -20.58 -6.12
C SER A 26 -8.78 -22.09 -6.12
N ALA A 27 -7.74 -22.93 -6.19
CA ALA A 27 -7.85 -24.38 -6.09
C ALA A 27 -8.44 -24.90 -4.76
N LYS A 28 -8.53 -24.04 -3.74
CA LYS A 28 -9.23 -24.32 -2.46
C LYS A 28 -10.44 -23.40 -2.35
N ALA A 29 -11.58 -23.88 -2.81
CA ALA A 29 -12.85 -23.20 -2.69
C ALA A 29 -13.06 -22.73 -1.23
N GLY A 30 -13.23 -21.42 -1.01
CA GLY A 30 -13.63 -20.86 0.27
C GLY A 30 -12.54 -20.26 1.15
N SER A 31 -11.25 -20.32 0.79
CA SER A 31 -10.18 -19.83 1.66
C SER A 31 -10.12 -18.31 1.78
N TRP A 32 -10.38 -17.55 0.72
CA TRP A 32 -10.34 -16.09 0.71
C TRP A 32 -11.22 -15.49 -0.39
N THR A 33 -11.52 -14.23 -0.24
CA THR A 33 -12.26 -13.40 -1.20
C THR A 33 -11.48 -12.12 -1.44
N PHE A 34 -11.91 -11.34 -2.40
CA PHE A 34 -11.35 -10.01 -2.64
C PHE A 34 -12.44 -9.04 -3.06
N LEU A 35 -12.11 -7.77 -2.98
CA LEU A 35 -12.93 -6.71 -3.50
C LEU A 35 -12.06 -5.69 -4.22
N THR A 36 -12.65 -4.98 -5.19
CA THR A 36 -12.01 -3.86 -5.87
C THR A 36 -12.63 -2.55 -5.39
N LEU A 37 -11.79 -1.53 -5.20
CA LEU A 37 -12.28 -0.21 -4.84
C LEU A 37 -12.87 0.49 -6.07
N PRO A 38 -13.99 1.21 -5.92
CA PRO A 38 -14.42 2.18 -6.92
C PRO A 38 -13.31 3.19 -7.22
N LYS A 39 -13.19 3.64 -8.46
CA LYS A 39 -12.13 4.57 -8.89
C LYS A 39 -12.13 5.87 -8.07
N GLU A 40 -13.30 6.37 -7.74
CA GLU A 40 -13.51 7.58 -6.94
C GLU A 40 -13.03 7.41 -5.50
N ALA A 41 -13.23 6.24 -4.89
CA ALA A 41 -12.72 5.92 -3.57
C ALA A 41 -11.20 5.77 -3.59
N SER A 42 -10.68 5.04 -4.57
CA SER A 42 -9.24 4.88 -4.77
C SER A 42 -8.52 6.21 -5.05
N ALA A 43 -9.17 7.14 -5.77
CA ALA A 43 -8.61 8.46 -6.08
C ALA A 43 -8.35 9.33 -4.84
N LYS A 44 -9.07 9.09 -3.75
CA LYS A 44 -8.92 9.79 -2.48
C LYS A 44 -7.75 9.26 -1.63
N LEU A 45 -7.16 8.13 -2.01
CA LEU A 45 -5.99 7.59 -1.32
C LEU A 45 -4.72 8.38 -1.68
N PRO A 46 -3.75 8.45 -0.76
CA PRO A 46 -2.55 9.28 -0.94
C PRO A 46 -1.56 8.72 -1.99
N SER A 47 -1.73 7.49 -2.42
CA SER A 47 -0.85 6.82 -3.39
C SER A 47 -1.66 5.91 -4.30
N ARG A 48 -1.18 5.72 -5.53
CA ARG A 48 -1.67 4.68 -6.46
C ARG A 48 -0.96 3.35 -6.29
N GLY A 49 0.03 3.29 -5.42
CA GLY A 49 0.74 2.08 -5.02
C GLY A 49 0.09 1.41 -3.81
N MET A 50 0.81 0.43 -3.26
CA MET A 50 0.38 -0.24 -2.02
C MET A 50 0.10 0.78 -0.92
N THR A 51 -1.08 0.72 -0.33
CA THR A 51 -1.53 1.67 0.70
C THR A 51 -2.13 0.91 1.87
N THR A 52 -1.51 1.01 3.04
CA THR A 52 -2.10 0.47 4.26
C THR A 52 -3.24 1.36 4.72
N VAL A 53 -4.34 0.74 5.06
CA VAL A 53 -5.55 1.38 5.57
C VAL A 53 -6.01 0.70 6.85
N GLU A 54 -6.65 1.48 7.69
CA GLU A 54 -7.48 1.01 8.79
C GLU A 54 -8.93 1.41 8.53
N GLY A 55 -9.87 0.68 9.07
CA GLY A 55 -11.27 1.01 8.88
C GLY A 55 -12.21 -0.12 9.28
N THR A 56 -13.39 -0.12 8.69
CA THR A 56 -14.41 -1.14 8.95
C THR A 56 -14.95 -1.74 7.64
N ILE A 57 -15.31 -3.02 7.69
CA ILE A 57 -16.11 -3.71 6.69
C ILE A 57 -17.41 -4.18 7.36
N ASN A 58 -18.56 -3.70 6.89
CA ASN A 58 -19.87 -3.91 7.56
C ASN A 58 -19.83 -3.57 9.07
N GLY A 59 -19.08 -2.54 9.46
CA GLY A 59 -18.89 -2.15 10.86
C GLY A 59 -17.80 -2.92 11.61
N PHE A 60 -17.30 -4.07 11.08
CA PHE A 60 -16.23 -4.83 11.73
C PHE A 60 -14.86 -4.19 11.44
N PRO A 61 -14.04 -3.89 12.47
CA PRO A 61 -12.77 -3.21 12.29
C PRO A 61 -11.72 -4.12 11.62
N PHE A 62 -10.92 -3.53 10.74
CA PHE A 62 -9.79 -4.19 10.11
C PHE A 62 -8.64 -3.23 9.83
N ARG A 63 -7.47 -3.81 9.65
CA ARG A 63 -6.27 -3.16 9.12
C ARG A 63 -5.68 -4.04 8.04
N ALA A 64 -5.45 -3.49 6.85
CA ALA A 64 -4.90 -4.24 5.72
C ALA A 64 -4.18 -3.33 4.74
N THR A 65 -3.39 -3.93 3.85
CA THR A 65 -2.75 -3.22 2.73
C THR A 65 -3.56 -3.44 1.46
N LEU A 66 -3.99 -2.34 0.86
CA LEU A 66 -4.57 -2.31 -0.47
C LEU A 66 -3.46 -2.47 -1.51
N GLU A 67 -3.70 -3.29 -2.51
CA GLU A 67 -2.78 -3.49 -3.63
C GLU A 67 -3.28 -2.80 -4.89
N PRO A 68 -2.38 -2.31 -5.77
CA PRO A 68 -2.78 -1.79 -7.07
C PRO A 68 -3.45 -2.86 -7.93
N ASP A 69 -4.53 -2.48 -8.63
CA ASP A 69 -5.27 -3.38 -9.52
C ASP A 69 -4.73 -3.40 -10.96
N GLY A 70 -3.70 -2.60 -11.26
CA GLY A 70 -3.17 -2.41 -12.61
C GLY A 70 -4.06 -1.58 -13.54
N ARG A 71 -5.20 -1.07 -13.04
CA ARG A 71 -6.19 -0.27 -13.79
C ARG A 71 -6.45 1.10 -13.17
N LYS A 72 -5.46 1.62 -12.44
CA LYS A 72 -5.49 2.90 -11.70
C LYS A 72 -6.42 2.90 -10.48
N SER A 73 -6.78 1.72 -9.96
CA SER A 73 -7.48 1.56 -8.70
C SER A 73 -6.73 0.59 -7.78
N HIS A 74 -7.40 0.13 -6.73
CA HIS A 74 -6.86 -0.80 -5.74
C HIS A 74 -7.82 -1.98 -5.54
N TRP A 75 -7.27 -3.07 -5.01
CA TRP A 75 -8.03 -4.21 -4.55
C TRP A 75 -7.59 -4.61 -3.14
N LEU A 76 -8.45 -5.30 -2.42
CA LEU A 76 -8.23 -5.78 -1.07
C LEU A 76 -8.48 -7.28 -1.00
N LYS A 77 -7.50 -8.01 -0.48
CA LYS A 77 -7.68 -9.41 -0.09
C LYS A 77 -8.44 -9.48 1.22
N VAL A 78 -9.58 -10.19 1.22
CA VAL A 78 -10.40 -10.45 2.40
C VAL A 78 -10.26 -11.93 2.77
N ASN A 79 -9.53 -12.21 3.84
CA ASN A 79 -9.34 -13.56 4.32
C ASN A 79 -10.62 -14.09 4.96
N ARG A 80 -10.66 -15.41 5.22
CA ARG A 80 -11.83 -16.08 5.81
C ARG A 80 -12.24 -15.46 7.15
N LYS A 81 -11.26 -15.23 8.03
CA LYS A 81 -11.52 -14.67 9.38
C LYS A 81 -12.19 -13.30 9.32
N LEU A 82 -11.68 -12.40 8.47
CA LEU A 82 -12.25 -11.06 8.29
C LEU A 82 -13.65 -11.12 7.66
N ARG A 83 -13.85 -12.00 6.69
CA ARG A 83 -15.14 -12.20 6.03
C ARG A 83 -16.20 -12.69 7.00
N GLU A 84 -15.90 -13.73 7.81
CA GLU A 84 -16.81 -14.28 8.80
C GLU A 84 -17.14 -13.27 9.90
N ALA A 85 -16.14 -12.52 10.38
CA ALA A 85 -16.33 -11.47 11.38
C ALA A 85 -17.20 -10.31 10.86
N ALA A 86 -17.13 -10.01 9.56
CA ALA A 86 -17.97 -9.01 8.90
C ALA A 86 -19.35 -9.54 8.50
N ALA A 87 -19.69 -10.79 8.87
CA ALA A 87 -20.92 -11.48 8.48
C ALA A 87 -21.21 -11.38 6.97
N ALA A 88 -20.19 -11.62 6.13
CA ALA A 88 -20.27 -11.48 4.69
C ALA A 88 -19.91 -12.76 3.96
N ALA A 89 -20.56 -13.02 2.83
CA ALA A 89 -20.29 -14.11 1.91
C ALA A 89 -19.80 -13.58 0.56
N ALA A 90 -19.17 -14.47 -0.23
CA ALA A 90 -18.84 -14.12 -1.62
C ALA A 90 -20.12 -13.87 -2.40
N GLY A 91 -20.14 -12.77 -3.15
CA GLY A 91 -21.34 -12.29 -3.86
C GLY A 91 -22.05 -11.13 -3.16
N ASP A 92 -21.86 -10.99 -1.85
CA ASP A 92 -22.47 -9.90 -1.08
C ASP A 92 -21.91 -8.54 -1.42
N VAL A 93 -22.74 -7.52 -1.30
CA VAL A 93 -22.30 -6.13 -1.33
C VAL A 93 -21.97 -5.69 0.09
N VAL A 94 -20.72 -5.34 0.31
CA VAL A 94 -20.21 -4.88 1.61
C VAL A 94 -19.98 -3.38 1.61
N THR A 95 -20.15 -2.75 2.79
CA THR A 95 -19.84 -1.34 3.01
C THR A 95 -18.51 -1.23 3.71
N LEU A 96 -17.59 -0.42 3.16
CA LEU A 96 -16.32 -0.11 3.77
C LEU A 96 -16.26 1.36 4.16
N GLU A 97 -15.64 1.61 5.30
CA GLU A 97 -15.14 2.93 5.70
C GLU A 97 -13.66 2.78 6.00
N ILE A 98 -12.80 3.41 5.20
CA ILE A 98 -11.35 3.28 5.32
C ILE A 98 -10.68 4.63 5.48
N ALA A 99 -9.57 4.65 6.19
CA ALA A 99 -8.66 5.78 6.28
C ALA A 99 -7.25 5.31 5.96
N PRO A 100 -6.47 6.06 5.16
CA PRO A 100 -5.08 5.71 4.91
C PRO A 100 -4.28 5.85 6.21
N GLU A 101 -3.53 4.81 6.55
CA GLU A 101 -2.62 4.84 7.67
C GLU A 101 -1.34 5.57 7.25
N VAL A 102 -1.11 6.74 7.84
CA VAL A 102 0.11 7.54 7.63
C VAL A 102 1.15 7.11 8.67
N LEU A 103 1.56 5.84 8.63
CA LEU A 103 2.68 5.39 9.44
C LEU A 103 4.00 5.73 8.74
N GLU A 104 4.95 6.16 9.55
CA GLU A 104 6.35 6.25 9.12
C GLU A 104 6.83 4.84 8.71
N PRO A 105 7.30 4.63 7.47
CA PRO A 105 7.72 3.31 7.04
C PRO A 105 8.96 2.87 7.80
N ARG A 106 8.95 1.62 8.27
CA ARG A 106 10.13 1.04 8.94
C ARG A 106 11.32 1.00 7.97
N LEU A 107 12.39 1.68 8.34
CA LEU A 107 13.59 1.76 7.53
C LEU A 107 14.36 0.41 7.54
N PRO A 108 14.55 -0.26 6.38
CA PRO A 108 15.32 -1.49 6.30
C PRO A 108 16.76 -1.31 6.78
N ALA A 109 17.33 -2.35 7.37
CA ALA A 109 18.67 -2.27 8.01
C ALA A 109 19.80 -1.92 7.02
N ASP A 110 19.75 -2.49 5.81
CA ASP A 110 20.70 -2.22 4.73
C ASP A 110 20.63 -0.75 4.25
N LEU A 111 19.43 -0.23 4.00
CA LEU A 111 19.24 1.17 3.62
C LEU A 111 19.63 2.12 4.77
N ARG A 112 19.31 1.76 6.01
CA ARG A 112 19.70 2.54 7.18
C ARG A 112 21.23 2.67 7.29
N LYS A 113 21.97 1.56 7.09
CA LYS A 113 23.44 1.54 7.09
C LYS A 113 24.01 2.42 5.97
N ALA A 114 23.46 2.32 4.75
CA ALA A 114 23.89 3.11 3.62
C ALA A 114 23.63 4.61 3.82
N LEU A 115 22.45 4.99 4.31
CA LEU A 115 22.13 6.39 4.63
C LEU A 115 23.02 6.96 5.76
N ALA A 116 23.43 6.14 6.72
CA ALA A 116 24.34 6.58 7.77
C ALA A 116 25.74 6.95 7.21
N ALA A 117 26.17 6.25 6.16
CA ALA A 117 27.43 6.51 5.47
C ALA A 117 27.34 7.66 4.43
N ALA A 118 26.13 8.15 4.10
CA ALA A 118 25.90 9.16 3.07
C ALA A 118 25.15 10.39 3.64
N PRO A 119 25.84 11.37 4.27
CA PRO A 119 25.21 12.48 4.98
C PRO A 119 24.23 13.31 4.13
N LYS A 120 24.57 13.60 2.86
CA LYS A 120 23.71 14.34 1.94
C LYS A 120 22.42 13.57 1.63
N ALA A 121 22.50 12.27 1.37
CA ALA A 121 21.35 11.40 1.15
C ALA A 121 20.45 11.33 2.41
N ARG A 122 21.07 11.21 3.59
CA ARG A 122 20.36 11.18 4.88
C ARG A 122 19.62 12.49 5.15
N ALA A 123 20.20 13.63 4.85
CA ALA A 123 19.55 14.92 5.00
C ALA A 123 18.28 15.00 4.16
N LEU A 124 18.36 14.65 2.87
CA LEU A 124 17.18 14.63 2.00
C LEU A 124 16.17 13.55 2.43
N TRP A 125 16.61 12.37 2.87
CA TRP A 125 15.74 11.32 3.40
C TRP A 125 14.89 11.83 4.56
N SER A 126 15.45 12.62 5.45
CA SER A 126 14.74 13.21 6.59
C SER A 126 13.72 14.29 6.17
N ASP A 127 13.96 14.96 5.03
CA ASP A 127 13.12 16.04 4.52
C ASP A 127 11.98 15.57 3.59
N ILE A 128 12.10 14.40 2.96
CA ILE A 128 11.04 13.87 2.11
C ILE A 128 9.86 13.32 2.92
N THR A 129 8.67 13.28 2.30
CA THR A 129 7.44 12.80 2.96
C THR A 129 7.48 11.31 3.27
N PRO A 130 6.71 10.81 4.28
CA PRO A 130 6.58 9.39 4.57
C PRO A 130 6.15 8.55 3.35
N ILE A 131 5.31 9.12 2.48
CA ILE A 131 4.90 8.47 1.23
C ILE A 131 6.10 8.31 0.28
N ALA A 132 6.92 9.34 0.14
CA ALA A 132 8.13 9.25 -0.70
C ALA A 132 9.13 8.23 -0.13
N ARG A 133 9.32 8.17 1.20
CA ARG A 133 10.16 7.15 1.85
C ARG A 133 9.63 5.74 1.61
N ARG A 134 8.31 5.55 1.66
CA ARG A 134 7.66 4.27 1.34
C ARG A 134 7.93 3.84 -0.11
N ASP A 135 7.88 4.77 -1.05
CA ASP A 135 8.18 4.48 -2.47
C ASP A 135 9.62 3.99 -2.66
N TRP A 136 10.59 4.65 -2.02
CA TRP A 136 12.00 4.23 -2.05
C TRP A 136 12.18 2.82 -1.46
N ILE A 137 11.59 2.56 -0.29
CA ILE A 137 11.65 1.26 0.37
C ILE A 137 11.02 0.17 -0.49
N GLN A 138 9.85 0.44 -1.08
CA GLN A 138 9.16 -0.50 -1.94
C GLN A 138 9.96 -0.81 -3.22
N TRP A 139 10.56 0.20 -3.84
CA TRP A 139 11.43 -0.01 -4.99
C TRP A 139 12.63 -0.90 -4.66
N ILE A 140 13.28 -0.68 -3.53
CA ILE A 140 14.40 -1.52 -3.06
C ILE A 140 13.89 -2.94 -2.76
N ALA A 141 12.78 -3.07 -2.04
CA ALA A 141 12.22 -4.37 -1.65
C ALA A 141 11.69 -5.20 -2.83
N SER A 142 11.31 -4.57 -3.93
CA SER A 142 10.85 -5.28 -5.14
C SER A 142 11.98 -5.97 -5.92
N ALA A 143 13.23 -5.81 -5.51
CA ALA A 143 14.36 -6.54 -6.07
C ALA A 143 14.26 -8.03 -5.71
N LYS A 144 14.23 -8.90 -6.74
CA LYS A 144 14.12 -10.36 -6.55
C LYS A 144 15.46 -11.01 -6.18
N ARG A 145 16.58 -10.37 -6.55
CA ARG A 145 17.94 -10.89 -6.31
C ARG A 145 18.69 -10.01 -5.30
N PRO A 146 19.49 -10.59 -4.40
CA PRO A 146 20.26 -9.83 -3.41
C PRO A 146 21.18 -8.77 -4.04
N GLU A 147 21.84 -9.08 -5.15
CA GLU A 147 22.76 -8.18 -5.84
C GLU A 147 22.00 -6.97 -6.42
N THR A 148 20.80 -7.21 -6.96
CA THR A 148 19.93 -6.14 -7.46
C THR A 148 19.47 -5.25 -6.30
N ARG A 149 19.18 -5.86 -5.14
CA ARG A 149 18.79 -5.13 -3.94
C ARG A 149 19.93 -4.24 -3.44
N ALA A 150 21.15 -4.78 -3.32
CA ALA A 150 22.32 -4.02 -2.90
C ALA A 150 22.56 -2.82 -3.82
N ARG A 151 22.59 -3.04 -5.15
CA ARG A 151 22.73 -1.97 -6.14
C ARG A 151 21.63 -0.92 -6.05
N ARG A 152 20.39 -1.31 -5.73
CA ARG A 152 19.30 -0.33 -5.54
C ARG A 152 19.46 0.49 -4.27
N VAL A 153 20.03 -0.06 -3.21
CA VAL A 153 20.37 0.69 -1.99
C VAL A 153 21.42 1.75 -2.30
N ASP A 154 22.48 1.40 -3.02
CA ASP A 154 23.54 2.34 -3.42
C ASP A 154 22.99 3.44 -4.34
N ASN A 155 22.26 3.06 -5.38
CA ASN A 155 21.61 4.01 -6.29
C ASN A 155 20.60 4.92 -5.57
N ALA A 156 19.89 4.43 -4.54
CA ALA A 156 19.00 5.26 -3.74
C ALA A 156 19.78 6.36 -3.02
N CYS A 157 20.92 6.04 -2.42
CA CYS A 157 21.77 7.01 -1.74
C CYS A 157 22.34 8.05 -2.74
N GLU A 158 22.79 7.61 -3.91
CA GLU A 158 23.29 8.52 -4.97
C GLU A 158 22.19 9.47 -5.45
N MET A 159 21.02 8.95 -5.78
CA MET A 159 19.88 9.74 -6.25
C MET A 159 19.39 10.73 -5.18
N LEU A 160 19.32 10.31 -3.93
CA LEU A 160 18.96 11.20 -2.81
C LEU A 160 20.03 12.28 -2.61
N ALA A 161 21.32 11.94 -2.65
CA ALA A 161 22.41 12.91 -2.54
C ALA A 161 22.39 13.92 -3.70
N ALA A 162 21.91 13.52 -4.89
CA ALA A 162 21.67 14.38 -6.03
C ALA A 162 20.36 15.19 -5.98
N GLY A 163 19.64 15.17 -4.86
CA GLY A 163 18.42 15.95 -4.65
C GLY A 163 17.12 15.32 -5.16
N LYS A 164 17.13 14.06 -5.60
CA LYS A 164 15.92 13.39 -6.10
C LYS A 164 15.01 12.99 -4.95
N ARG A 165 13.88 13.65 -4.83
CA ARG A 165 12.89 13.41 -3.75
C ARG A 165 12.03 12.17 -3.96
N ARG A 166 11.99 11.61 -5.18
CA ARG A 166 11.19 10.41 -5.53
C ARG A 166 11.98 9.48 -6.43
N VAL A 167 11.66 8.20 -6.35
CA VAL A 167 12.23 7.17 -7.23
C VAL A 167 11.86 7.48 -8.67
N CYS A 168 12.87 7.51 -9.54
CA CYS A 168 12.67 7.64 -10.98
C CYS A 168 12.18 6.30 -11.56
N CYS A 169 11.22 6.36 -12.51
CA CYS A 169 10.77 5.22 -13.32
C CYS A 169 10.17 4.04 -12.53
N PHE A 170 9.73 4.26 -11.30
CA PHE A 170 9.03 3.25 -10.52
C PHE A 170 7.52 3.38 -10.70
N ASP A 171 6.94 2.44 -11.45
CA ASP A 171 5.49 2.36 -11.64
C ASP A 171 4.80 1.73 -10.41
N ARG A 172 4.43 2.58 -9.46
CA ARG A 172 3.75 2.19 -8.22
C ARG A 172 2.38 1.55 -8.45
N SER A 173 1.72 1.95 -9.53
CA SER A 173 0.37 1.50 -9.86
C SER A 173 0.33 0.17 -10.61
N GLY A 174 1.47 -0.24 -11.20
CA GLY A 174 1.54 -1.37 -12.10
C GLY A 174 0.81 -1.18 -13.43
N PHE A 175 0.28 0.03 -13.69
CA PHE A 175 -0.51 0.28 -14.89
C PHE A 175 0.31 0.18 -16.17
N TYR A 176 1.51 0.75 -16.18
CA TYR A 176 2.40 0.73 -17.34
C TYR A 176 3.22 -0.55 -17.41
N SER A 177 3.78 -0.99 -16.29
CA SER A 177 4.64 -2.18 -16.21
C SER A 177 3.88 -3.51 -16.26
N LYS A 178 2.54 -3.49 -16.10
CA LYS A 178 1.69 -4.69 -15.97
C LYS A 178 2.12 -5.62 -14.82
N SER A 179 2.87 -5.10 -13.85
CA SER A 179 3.43 -5.89 -12.75
C SER A 179 2.43 -6.16 -11.62
N PHE A 180 1.31 -5.46 -11.60
CA PHE A 180 0.23 -5.64 -10.64
C PHE A 180 -1.10 -5.83 -11.36
N SER A 181 -1.94 -6.67 -10.80
CA SER A 181 -3.32 -6.85 -11.25
C SER A 181 -4.19 -7.35 -10.09
N ALA A 182 -5.44 -6.96 -10.07
CA ALA A 182 -6.42 -7.63 -9.24
C ALA A 182 -6.62 -9.08 -9.70
N PRO A 183 -6.96 -10.01 -8.80
CA PRO A 183 -7.37 -11.36 -9.18
C PRO A 183 -8.56 -11.31 -10.15
N LYS A 184 -8.61 -12.27 -11.07
CA LYS A 184 -9.83 -12.48 -11.88
C LYS A 184 -10.92 -13.05 -10.98
N ALA A 185 -12.13 -12.53 -11.10
CA ALA A 185 -13.28 -13.09 -10.41
C ALA A 185 -13.67 -14.45 -11.02
N ALA A 186 -14.11 -15.38 -10.18
CA ALA A 186 -14.78 -16.59 -10.64
C ALA A 186 -16.11 -16.20 -11.31
N GLU A 187 -16.48 -16.93 -12.32
CA GLU A 187 -17.84 -16.84 -12.90
C GLU A 187 -18.86 -17.26 -11.85
N PRO A 188 -20.07 -16.67 -11.87
CA PRO A 188 -21.13 -16.95 -10.92
C PRO A 188 -21.62 -18.40 -10.96
#